data_b03c271f45b975685ddb92b9d17b7f12
#
_entry.id   b03c271f45b975685ddb92b9d17b7f12
#
_cell.length_a   1.000
_cell.length_b   1.000
_cell.length_c   1.000
_cell.angle_alpha   90.00
_cell.angle_beta   90.00
_cell.angle_gamma   90.00
#
_symmetry.space_group_name_H-M   'P 1'
#
loop_
_entity.id
_entity.type
_entity.pdbx_description
1 polymer ?
#
loop_
_entity_poly.entity_id
_entity_poly.type
_entity_poly.pdbx_seq_one_letter_code
_entity_poly.pdbx_strand_id
1 'polypeptide(L)'
;MSKIIGIDLGTTTSEIAYVKDGVPVIISNDKYGYGTVIPSVVTIKDNEIVVGKTAKRQIIARAESTVCEVKRLMGSGKKVMVNGVEYLPEQISAMILKTLKEIAEEEIGPVDEAVITVPAAFNDLQRNATKDAAEIAGLKVERIINEPTAAALSYGIQNFNEESKILVYDLGGGTFDCTVLEMFEGIIDVKASRGNNTLGGKDFDERIEEYIKEHIKNTTSIDIENLTLKRKSEIKEVAETAKKDLSVEESTEIVLNNFGTDENGDSIDIDLTLTREKFNELTKDLIEKTVDIIDETLVASNLTYDDIDVVLAIGGSSRMTSVQDLLYERFKDKVKKGVNPDEAVALGAAVQAAIKNDDISSENGLIIADACSYTLGVAMVEDKFSPLIFRDTKLPTKVSKYIVQF
;
A
#
# COMPACT_ATOMS: atom_id res chain seq x y z
N MET A 1 -25.33 -12.90 14.19
CA MET A 1 -24.86 -12.80 12.79
C MET A 1 -23.37 -12.61 12.84
N SER A 2 -22.64 -13.23 11.93
CA SER A 2 -21.22 -12.97 11.73
C SER A 2 -21.01 -11.54 11.27
N LYS A 3 -19.93 -10.90 11.73
CA LYS A 3 -19.64 -9.51 11.38
C LYS A 3 -18.77 -9.47 10.12
N ILE A 4 -18.92 -8.42 9.35
CA ILE A 4 -18.07 -8.11 8.19
C ILE A 4 -17.10 -7.00 8.59
N ILE A 5 -15.81 -7.19 8.29
CA ILE A 5 -14.77 -6.21 8.57
C ILE A 5 -14.20 -5.60 7.29
N GLY A 6 -13.66 -4.40 7.40
CA GLY A 6 -12.80 -3.78 6.39
C GLY A 6 -11.34 -4.07 6.70
N ILE A 7 -10.57 -4.49 5.71
CA ILE A 7 -9.14 -4.74 5.83
C ILE A 7 -8.40 -3.93 4.76
N ASP A 8 -7.45 -3.13 5.21
CA ASP A 8 -6.36 -2.68 4.37
C ASP A 8 -5.17 -3.63 4.49
N LEU A 9 -4.94 -4.42 3.44
CA LEU A 9 -3.78 -5.31 3.35
C LEU A 9 -2.65 -4.59 2.64
N GLY A 10 -1.90 -3.76 3.36
CA GLY A 10 -0.84 -2.93 2.79
C GLY A 10 0.48 -3.68 2.55
N THR A 11 1.38 -3.09 1.75
CA THR A 11 2.70 -3.67 1.45
C THR A 11 3.58 -3.71 2.70
N THR A 12 3.59 -2.64 3.48
CA THR A 12 4.44 -2.46 4.67
C THR A 12 3.65 -2.67 5.96
N THR A 13 2.43 -2.20 6.00
CA THR A 13 1.51 -2.20 7.15
C THR A 13 0.12 -2.58 6.71
N SER A 14 -0.65 -3.18 7.62
CA SER A 14 -2.05 -3.52 7.41
C SER A 14 -2.90 -3.01 8.56
N GLU A 15 -4.17 -2.76 8.29
CA GLU A 15 -5.13 -2.22 9.25
C GLU A 15 -6.49 -2.88 9.13
N ILE A 16 -7.25 -2.84 10.22
CA ILE A 16 -8.57 -3.43 10.33
C ILE A 16 -9.55 -2.39 10.87
N ALA A 17 -10.71 -2.32 10.25
CA ALA A 17 -11.79 -1.48 10.73
C ALA A 17 -13.14 -2.21 10.69
N TYR A 18 -14.08 -1.73 11.48
CA TYR A 18 -15.47 -2.15 11.44
C TYR A 18 -16.38 -0.95 11.70
N VAL A 19 -17.67 -1.10 11.47
CA VAL A 19 -18.64 -0.05 11.81
C VAL A 19 -19.27 -0.38 13.18
N LYS A 20 -19.23 0.59 14.08
CA LYS A 20 -19.86 0.55 15.40
C LYS A 20 -20.87 1.69 15.50
N ASP A 21 -22.13 1.36 15.71
CA ASP A 21 -23.23 2.33 15.85
C ASP A 21 -23.28 3.36 14.68
N GLY A 22 -23.04 2.87 13.43
CA GLY A 22 -23.04 3.70 12.22
C GLY A 22 -21.73 4.48 11.96
N VAL A 23 -20.72 4.35 12.83
CA VAL A 23 -19.44 5.06 12.71
C VAL A 23 -18.31 4.05 12.42
N PRO A 24 -17.49 4.25 11.37
CA PRO A 24 -16.33 3.41 11.11
C PRO A 24 -15.24 3.64 12.16
N VAL A 25 -14.68 2.56 12.70
CA VAL A 25 -13.70 2.56 13.79
C VAL A 25 -12.56 1.60 13.47
N ILE A 26 -11.32 2.04 13.66
CA ILE A 26 -10.14 1.19 13.53
C ILE A 26 -9.99 0.30 14.78
N ILE A 27 -9.63 -0.95 14.57
CA ILE A 27 -9.26 -1.89 15.63
C ILE A 27 -7.78 -1.70 15.96
N SER A 28 -7.51 -1.28 17.20
CA SER A 28 -6.15 -1.12 17.73
C SER A 28 -5.68 -2.40 18.38
N ASN A 29 -4.42 -2.77 18.19
CA ASN A 29 -3.84 -3.95 18.84
C ASN A 29 -2.34 -3.80 19.11
N ASP A 30 -1.96 -3.65 20.38
CA ASP A 30 -0.57 -3.49 20.80
C ASP A 30 0.21 -4.82 20.90
N LYS A 31 -0.44 -5.96 20.81
CA LYS A 31 0.23 -7.27 20.78
C LYS A 31 0.91 -7.52 19.44
N TYR A 32 0.22 -7.24 18.32
CA TYR A 32 0.69 -7.49 16.97
C TYR A 32 1.15 -6.21 16.23
N GLY A 33 0.63 -5.04 16.63
CA GLY A 33 0.85 -3.76 15.98
C GLY A 33 1.49 -2.68 16.87
N TYR A 34 1.52 -1.50 16.31
CA TYR A 34 1.85 -0.25 16.98
C TYR A 34 0.58 0.61 16.99
N GLY A 35 -0.30 0.36 17.99
CA GLY A 35 -1.64 0.95 18.00
C GLY A 35 -2.51 0.39 16.88
N THR A 36 -2.91 1.24 15.93
CA THR A 36 -3.79 0.88 14.80
C THR A 36 -3.06 0.19 13.64
N VAL A 37 -1.73 0.35 13.57
CA VAL A 37 -0.89 -0.09 12.44
C VAL A 37 -0.21 -1.42 12.74
N ILE A 38 -0.43 -2.44 11.93
CA ILE A 38 0.13 -3.78 12.07
C ILE A 38 1.14 -4.01 10.93
N PRO A 39 2.45 -4.22 11.22
CA PRO A 39 3.43 -4.52 10.18
C PRO A 39 3.08 -5.76 9.36
N SER A 40 3.10 -5.66 8.04
CA SER A 40 2.88 -6.77 7.10
C SER A 40 4.14 -7.64 6.98
N VAL A 41 4.61 -8.15 8.11
CA VAL A 41 5.84 -8.93 8.25
C VAL A 41 5.53 -10.27 8.89
N VAL A 42 6.10 -11.33 8.33
CA VAL A 42 5.92 -12.71 8.81
C VAL A 42 7.27 -13.35 9.07
N THR A 43 7.46 -13.92 10.24
CA THR A 43 8.59 -14.81 10.54
C THR A 43 8.07 -16.24 10.72
N ILE A 44 8.69 -17.20 10.04
CA ILE A 44 8.36 -18.62 10.16
C ILE A 44 9.57 -19.34 10.76
N LYS A 45 9.41 -19.93 11.93
CA LYS A 45 10.47 -20.69 12.60
C LYS A 45 9.91 -21.89 13.32
N ASP A 46 10.49 -23.06 13.13
CA ASP A 46 10.14 -24.32 13.82
C ASP A 46 8.63 -24.61 13.78
N ASN A 47 7.98 -24.33 12.63
CA ASN A 47 6.52 -24.39 12.41
C ASN A 47 5.70 -23.33 13.21
N GLU A 48 6.35 -22.42 13.90
CA GLU A 48 5.69 -21.28 14.53
C GLU A 48 5.65 -20.11 13.54
N ILE A 49 4.46 -19.50 13.39
CA ILE A 49 4.22 -18.34 12.56
C ILE A 49 4.06 -17.13 13.48
N VAL A 50 4.91 -16.13 13.29
CA VAL A 50 4.87 -14.85 14.01
C VAL A 50 4.58 -13.74 13.01
N VAL A 51 3.61 -12.86 13.30
CA VAL A 51 3.19 -11.76 12.43
C VAL A 51 3.29 -10.44 13.17
N GLY A 52 3.44 -9.35 12.43
CA GLY A 52 3.37 -7.99 12.94
C GLY A 52 4.68 -7.51 13.58
N LYS A 53 4.57 -6.68 14.62
CA LYS A 53 5.74 -6.01 15.24
C LYS A 53 6.78 -6.98 15.79
N THR A 54 6.36 -8.13 16.26
CA THR A 54 7.30 -9.15 16.78
C THR A 54 8.10 -9.78 15.65
N ALA A 55 7.49 -10.02 14.49
CA ALA A 55 8.20 -10.43 13.28
C ALA A 55 9.13 -9.32 12.77
N LYS A 56 8.65 -8.05 12.74
CA LYS A 56 9.46 -6.91 12.30
C LYS A 56 10.75 -6.77 13.12
N ARG A 57 10.69 -6.95 14.44
CA ARG A 57 11.89 -6.93 15.30
C ARG A 57 12.89 -8.05 15.03
N GLN A 58 12.50 -9.08 14.28
CA GLN A 58 13.34 -10.24 13.97
C GLN A 58 14.00 -10.15 12.58
N ILE A 59 13.68 -9.15 11.77
CA ILE A 59 14.18 -8.98 10.38
C ILE A 59 15.70 -9.15 10.31
N ILE A 60 16.46 -8.48 11.18
CA ILE A 60 17.92 -8.54 11.18
C ILE A 60 18.42 -9.87 11.74
N ALA A 61 17.87 -10.29 12.88
CA ALA A 61 18.36 -11.49 13.59
C ALA A 61 17.96 -12.79 12.88
N ARG A 62 16.91 -12.78 12.08
CA ARG A 62 16.30 -13.93 11.41
C ARG A 62 15.95 -13.61 9.96
N ALA A 63 16.88 -13.02 9.23
CA ALA A 63 16.65 -12.57 7.85
C ALA A 63 16.20 -13.71 6.92
N GLU A 64 16.70 -14.94 7.08
CA GLU A 64 16.31 -16.10 6.27
C GLU A 64 14.92 -16.66 6.62
N SER A 65 14.39 -16.29 7.78
CA SER A 65 13.10 -16.77 8.31
C SER A 65 12.00 -15.73 8.22
N THR A 66 12.33 -14.48 7.82
CA THR A 66 11.41 -13.34 7.88
C THR A 66 11.12 -12.78 6.50
N VAL A 67 9.85 -12.61 6.20
CA VAL A 67 9.35 -12.09 4.92
C VAL A 67 8.68 -10.74 5.14
N CYS A 68 9.08 -9.77 4.33
CA CYS A 68 8.48 -8.44 4.23
C CYS A 68 7.97 -8.20 2.82
N GLU A 69 7.05 -7.22 2.66
CA GLU A 69 6.67 -6.66 1.35
C GLU A 69 6.12 -7.68 0.34
N VAL A 70 5.58 -8.79 0.84
CA VAL A 70 5.08 -9.89 0.01
C VAL A 70 4.01 -9.45 -0.99
N LYS A 71 3.26 -8.39 -0.69
CA LYS A 71 2.21 -7.83 -1.56
C LYS A 71 2.73 -7.46 -2.95
N ARG A 72 3.99 -7.03 -3.08
CA ARG A 72 4.63 -6.74 -4.39
C ARG A 72 4.78 -7.98 -5.29
N LEU A 73 4.69 -9.17 -4.71
CA LEU A 73 4.84 -10.45 -5.42
C LEU A 73 3.49 -11.11 -5.73
N MET A 74 2.37 -10.56 -5.24
CA MET A 74 1.04 -11.12 -5.45
C MET A 74 0.72 -11.30 -6.94
N GLY A 75 0.19 -12.47 -7.29
CA GLY A 75 -0.16 -12.81 -8.67
C GLY A 75 1.02 -12.99 -9.63
N SER A 76 2.26 -12.90 -9.17
CA SER A 76 3.46 -13.05 -10.02
C SER A 76 3.85 -14.51 -10.27
N GLY A 77 3.33 -15.45 -9.49
CA GLY A 77 3.75 -16.86 -9.47
C GLY A 77 5.18 -17.09 -8.93
N LYS A 78 5.88 -16.02 -8.50
CA LYS A 78 7.21 -16.13 -7.88
C LYS A 78 7.06 -16.67 -6.47
N LYS A 79 7.90 -17.65 -6.13
CA LYS A 79 7.92 -18.22 -4.80
C LYS A 79 8.89 -17.47 -3.89
N VAL A 80 8.57 -17.41 -2.61
CA VAL A 80 9.39 -16.84 -1.55
C VAL A 80 10.02 -17.99 -0.77
N MET A 81 11.35 -17.97 -0.64
CA MET A 81 12.08 -18.96 0.13
C MET A 81 12.15 -18.56 1.60
N VAL A 82 11.70 -19.42 2.51
CA VAL A 82 11.80 -19.21 3.96
C VAL A 82 12.33 -20.48 4.59
N ASN A 83 13.49 -20.42 5.21
CA ASN A 83 14.16 -21.59 5.82
C ASN A 83 14.26 -22.81 4.89
N GLY A 84 14.51 -22.60 3.61
CA GLY A 84 14.61 -23.69 2.63
C GLY A 84 13.26 -24.25 2.15
N VAL A 85 12.13 -23.67 2.59
CA VAL A 85 10.78 -24.02 2.13
C VAL A 85 10.25 -22.92 1.20
N GLU A 86 9.66 -23.32 0.09
CA GLU A 86 9.05 -22.39 -0.87
C GLU A 86 7.59 -22.10 -0.50
N TYR A 87 7.23 -20.83 -0.45
CA TYR A 87 5.87 -20.35 -0.24
C TYR A 87 5.42 -19.47 -1.40
N LEU A 88 4.15 -19.55 -1.77
CA LEU A 88 3.52 -18.57 -2.65
C LEU A 88 3.23 -17.27 -1.86
N PRO A 89 3.26 -16.10 -2.52
CA PRO A 89 2.91 -14.83 -1.88
C PRO A 89 1.54 -14.86 -1.20
N GLU A 90 0.57 -15.54 -1.79
CA GLU A 90 -0.78 -15.73 -1.25
C GLU A 90 -0.77 -16.47 0.09
N GLN A 91 0.11 -17.46 0.25
CA GLN A 91 0.23 -18.19 1.51
C GLN A 91 0.82 -17.34 2.64
N ILE A 92 1.82 -16.51 2.33
CA ILE A 92 2.37 -15.56 3.32
C ILE A 92 1.35 -14.46 3.65
N SER A 93 0.65 -13.92 2.65
CA SER A 93 -0.42 -12.93 2.86
C SER A 93 -1.57 -13.51 3.69
N ALA A 94 -1.88 -14.79 3.50
CA ALA A 94 -2.88 -15.49 4.30
C ALA A 94 -2.53 -15.57 5.80
N MET A 95 -1.24 -15.70 6.13
CA MET A 95 -0.78 -15.66 7.53
C MET A 95 -1.06 -14.29 8.17
N ILE A 96 -0.82 -13.21 7.41
CA ILE A 96 -1.15 -11.85 7.85
C ILE A 96 -2.67 -11.72 8.05
N LEU A 97 -3.46 -12.08 7.03
CA LEU A 97 -4.92 -11.97 7.07
C LEU A 97 -5.54 -12.80 8.19
N LYS A 98 -4.99 -13.99 8.47
CA LYS A 98 -5.43 -14.82 9.60
C LYS A 98 -5.20 -14.12 10.93
N THR A 99 -4.03 -13.49 11.11
CA THR A 99 -3.74 -12.71 12.32
C THR A 99 -4.68 -11.51 12.45
N LEU A 100 -4.95 -10.79 11.34
CA LEU A 100 -5.90 -9.67 11.32
C LEU A 100 -7.31 -10.12 11.70
N LYS A 101 -7.75 -11.29 11.19
CA LYS A 101 -9.02 -11.91 11.58
C LYS A 101 -9.06 -12.22 13.08
N GLU A 102 -8.03 -12.86 13.63
CA GLU A 102 -7.93 -13.20 15.06
C GLU A 102 -8.00 -11.94 15.93
N ILE A 103 -7.33 -10.86 15.53
CA ILE A 103 -7.39 -9.56 16.21
C ILE A 103 -8.82 -9.01 16.20
N ALA A 104 -9.50 -9.06 15.07
CA ALA A 104 -10.87 -8.60 14.94
C ALA A 104 -11.82 -9.45 15.81
N GLU A 105 -11.65 -10.78 15.81
CA GLU A 105 -12.46 -11.69 16.61
C GLU A 105 -12.28 -11.51 18.13
N GLU A 106 -11.08 -11.12 18.59
CA GLU A 106 -10.83 -10.75 19.98
C GLU A 106 -11.64 -9.51 20.39
N GLU A 107 -11.83 -8.53 19.51
CA GLU A 107 -12.52 -7.26 19.80
C GLU A 107 -14.04 -7.34 19.59
N ILE A 108 -14.49 -7.96 18.49
CA ILE A 108 -15.89 -7.87 18.06
C ILE A 108 -16.61 -9.22 18.01
N GLY A 109 -15.94 -10.33 18.32
CA GLY A 109 -16.49 -11.70 18.20
C GLY A 109 -16.36 -12.26 16.77
N PRO A 110 -17.04 -13.38 16.45
CA PRO A 110 -16.79 -14.14 15.22
C PRO A 110 -16.90 -13.31 13.94
N VAL A 111 -15.89 -13.48 13.05
CA VAL A 111 -15.76 -12.80 11.77
C VAL A 111 -15.56 -13.83 10.66
N ASP A 112 -16.48 -13.89 9.69
CA ASP A 112 -16.41 -14.83 8.56
C ASP A 112 -16.20 -14.12 7.21
N GLU A 113 -16.52 -12.83 7.12
CA GLU A 113 -16.48 -12.07 5.86
C GLU A 113 -15.64 -10.79 5.99
N ALA A 114 -15.01 -10.39 4.89
CA ALA A 114 -14.25 -9.15 4.81
C ALA A 114 -14.44 -8.43 3.48
N VAL A 115 -14.34 -7.10 3.53
CA VAL A 115 -14.01 -6.24 2.38
C VAL A 115 -12.53 -5.95 2.45
N ILE A 116 -11.79 -6.28 1.40
CA ILE A 116 -10.34 -6.13 1.35
C ILE A 116 -9.95 -5.14 0.27
N THR A 117 -9.01 -4.25 0.59
CA THR A 117 -8.53 -3.24 -0.36
C THR A 117 -7.35 -3.73 -1.18
N VAL A 118 -7.25 -3.20 -2.38
CA VAL A 118 -6.12 -3.42 -3.29
C VAL A 118 -5.78 -2.11 -4.00
N PRO A 119 -4.52 -1.91 -4.43
CA PRO A 119 -4.15 -0.81 -5.30
C PRO A 119 -5.05 -0.77 -6.55
N ALA A 120 -5.41 0.44 -7.00
CA ALA A 120 -6.24 0.59 -8.19
C ALA A 120 -5.57 0.00 -9.43
N ALA A 121 -4.24 0.04 -9.50
CA ALA A 121 -3.44 -0.51 -10.59
C ALA A 121 -3.22 -2.03 -10.52
N PHE A 122 -3.81 -2.77 -9.55
CA PHE A 122 -3.74 -4.23 -9.54
C PHE A 122 -4.51 -4.84 -10.70
N ASN A 123 -3.86 -5.78 -11.42
CA ASN A 123 -4.49 -6.58 -12.46
C ASN A 123 -5.30 -7.75 -11.86
N ASP A 124 -6.01 -8.49 -12.71
CA ASP A 124 -6.89 -9.59 -12.28
C ASP A 124 -6.12 -10.72 -11.56
N LEU A 125 -4.88 -11.01 -11.95
CA LEU A 125 -4.08 -12.02 -11.26
C LEU A 125 -3.76 -11.61 -9.84
N GLN A 126 -3.40 -10.34 -9.62
CA GLN A 126 -3.11 -9.80 -8.30
C GLN A 126 -4.36 -9.71 -7.42
N ARG A 127 -5.51 -9.34 -8.00
CA ARG A 127 -6.80 -9.32 -7.30
C ARG A 127 -7.25 -10.71 -6.90
N ASN A 128 -7.13 -11.71 -7.78
CA ASN A 128 -7.45 -13.10 -7.48
C ASN A 128 -6.50 -13.67 -6.41
N ALA A 129 -5.20 -13.41 -6.50
CA ALA A 129 -4.24 -13.80 -5.49
C ALA A 129 -4.59 -13.23 -4.10
N THR A 130 -5.13 -12.00 -4.03
CA THR A 130 -5.61 -11.41 -2.78
C THR A 130 -6.84 -12.14 -2.24
N LYS A 131 -7.78 -12.56 -3.12
CA LYS A 131 -8.93 -13.39 -2.72
C LYS A 131 -8.47 -14.75 -2.21
N ASP A 132 -7.58 -15.42 -2.94
CA ASP A 132 -7.04 -16.73 -2.57
C ASP A 132 -6.37 -16.67 -1.18
N ALA A 133 -5.60 -15.60 -0.91
CA ALA A 133 -5.00 -15.38 0.40
C ALA A 133 -6.05 -15.26 1.52
N ALA A 134 -7.15 -14.57 1.26
CA ALA A 134 -8.23 -14.42 2.24
C ALA A 134 -8.97 -15.75 2.47
N GLU A 135 -9.22 -16.52 1.42
CA GLU A 135 -9.86 -17.84 1.53
C GLU A 135 -8.98 -18.82 2.33
N ILE A 136 -7.65 -18.81 2.09
CA ILE A 136 -6.68 -19.59 2.88
C ILE A 136 -6.72 -19.15 4.37
N ALA A 137 -6.91 -17.86 4.64
CA ALA A 137 -7.05 -17.34 6.00
C ALA A 137 -8.41 -17.65 6.66
N GLY A 138 -9.34 -18.26 5.92
CA GLY A 138 -10.69 -18.57 6.40
C GLY A 138 -11.62 -17.36 6.44
N LEU A 139 -11.40 -16.40 5.54
CA LEU A 139 -12.27 -15.24 5.32
C LEU A 139 -12.97 -15.38 3.97
N LYS A 140 -14.28 -15.23 3.94
CA LYS A 140 -15.02 -15.04 2.69
C LYS A 140 -14.84 -13.59 2.25
N VAL A 141 -14.34 -13.39 1.02
CA VAL A 141 -14.19 -12.06 0.45
C VAL A 141 -15.53 -11.60 -0.09
N GLU A 142 -16.13 -10.67 0.60
CA GLU A 142 -17.39 -10.08 0.16
C GLU A 142 -17.19 -9.17 -1.06
N ARG A 143 -16.17 -8.33 -0.99
CA ARG A 143 -15.79 -7.43 -2.08
C ARG A 143 -14.29 -7.11 -2.02
N ILE A 144 -13.67 -7.00 -3.18
CA ILE A 144 -12.41 -6.30 -3.37
C ILE A 144 -12.73 -4.87 -3.79
N ILE A 145 -12.17 -3.89 -3.09
CA ILE A 145 -12.33 -2.47 -3.38
C ILE A 145 -10.97 -1.81 -3.62
N ASN A 146 -10.93 -0.81 -4.49
CA ASN A 146 -9.69 -0.05 -4.72
C ASN A 146 -9.37 0.85 -3.52
N GLU A 147 -8.10 0.91 -3.12
CA GLU A 147 -7.61 1.74 -2.01
C GLU A 147 -8.07 3.21 -2.11
N PRO A 148 -7.89 3.90 -3.26
CA PRO A 148 -8.36 5.29 -3.37
C PRO A 148 -9.88 5.42 -3.29
N THR A 149 -10.63 4.43 -3.76
CA THR A 149 -12.09 4.42 -3.64
C THR A 149 -12.52 4.23 -2.18
N ALA A 150 -11.81 3.38 -1.43
CA ALA A 150 -12.05 3.22 0.01
C ALA A 150 -11.74 4.52 0.77
N ALA A 151 -10.62 5.17 0.49
CA ALA A 151 -10.30 6.46 1.11
C ALA A 151 -11.37 7.53 0.83
N ALA A 152 -11.87 7.58 -0.40
CA ALA A 152 -12.97 8.48 -0.76
C ALA A 152 -14.28 8.15 -0.03
N LEU A 153 -14.58 6.86 0.21
CA LEU A 153 -15.72 6.46 1.04
C LEU A 153 -15.59 6.95 2.49
N SER A 154 -14.40 6.80 3.06
CA SER A 154 -14.13 7.29 4.43
C SER A 154 -14.33 8.80 4.54
N TYR A 155 -13.89 9.56 3.54
CA TYR A 155 -14.12 11.00 3.46
C TYR A 155 -15.59 11.32 3.20
N GLY A 156 -16.23 10.63 2.25
CA GLY A 156 -17.58 10.91 1.77
C GLY A 156 -18.66 10.68 2.83
N ILE A 157 -18.49 9.70 3.74
CA ILE A 157 -19.47 9.46 4.80
C ILE A 157 -19.59 10.66 5.76
N GLN A 158 -18.52 11.42 5.92
CA GLN A 158 -18.51 12.63 6.76
C GLN A 158 -18.93 13.90 6.01
N ASN A 159 -18.89 13.87 4.67
CA ASN A 159 -19.12 15.01 3.80
C ASN A 159 -20.21 14.72 2.74
N PHE A 160 -21.19 13.90 3.10
CA PHE A 160 -22.21 13.33 2.20
C PHE A 160 -22.95 14.34 1.31
N ASN A 161 -23.19 15.56 1.82
CA ASN A 161 -23.93 16.61 1.11
C ASN A 161 -23.02 17.53 0.29
N GLU A 162 -21.72 17.30 0.25
CA GLU A 162 -20.79 18.12 -0.52
C GLU A 162 -20.64 17.55 -1.93
N GLU A 163 -20.78 18.43 -2.93
CA GLU A 163 -20.36 18.10 -4.30
C GLU A 163 -18.89 18.49 -4.44
N SER A 164 -18.04 17.54 -4.82
CA SER A 164 -16.60 17.83 -4.94
C SER A 164 -15.88 16.91 -5.93
N LYS A 165 -14.90 17.45 -6.61
CA LYS A 165 -13.91 16.73 -7.40
C LYS A 165 -12.72 16.44 -6.51
N ILE A 166 -12.49 15.17 -6.26
CA ILE A 166 -11.50 14.69 -5.30
C ILE A 166 -10.36 14.04 -6.06
N LEU A 167 -9.12 14.42 -5.75
CA LEU A 167 -7.93 13.71 -6.16
C LEU A 167 -7.40 12.92 -4.96
N VAL A 168 -7.29 11.62 -5.09
CA VAL A 168 -6.61 10.76 -4.11
C VAL A 168 -5.19 10.50 -4.61
N TYR A 169 -4.22 10.95 -3.82
CA TYR A 169 -2.79 10.70 -3.99
C TYR A 169 -2.39 9.61 -2.99
N ASP A 170 -2.23 8.40 -3.47
CA ASP A 170 -1.91 7.23 -2.64
C ASP A 170 -0.48 6.80 -2.87
N LEU A 171 0.44 7.21 -1.98
CA LEU A 171 1.83 6.77 -1.97
C LEU A 171 2.06 5.86 -0.77
N GLY A 172 1.90 4.56 -1.01
CA GLY A 172 2.13 3.52 -0.03
C GLY A 172 3.60 3.12 0.09
N GLY A 173 3.85 1.99 0.77
CA GLY A 173 5.21 1.43 0.88
C GLY A 173 5.72 0.80 -0.42
N GLY A 174 4.83 0.34 -1.30
CA GLY A 174 5.22 -0.41 -2.50
C GLY A 174 4.62 0.06 -3.81
N THR A 175 3.55 0.84 -3.78
CA THR A 175 2.79 1.29 -4.94
C THR A 175 2.48 2.76 -4.84
N PHE A 176 2.26 3.38 -6.00
CA PHE A 176 1.70 4.71 -6.13
C PHE A 176 0.46 4.67 -7.01
N ASP A 177 -0.66 5.19 -6.54
CA ASP A 177 -1.89 5.38 -7.29
C ASP A 177 -2.36 6.84 -7.19
N CYS A 178 -2.78 7.40 -8.32
CA CYS A 178 -3.47 8.69 -8.42
C CYS A 178 -4.84 8.46 -9.02
N THR A 179 -5.89 8.85 -8.30
CA THR A 179 -7.28 8.64 -8.73
C THR A 179 -8.06 9.93 -8.62
N VAL A 180 -8.76 10.29 -9.68
CA VAL A 180 -9.72 11.40 -9.69
C VAL A 180 -11.13 10.82 -9.66
N LEU A 181 -11.94 11.34 -8.76
CA LEU A 181 -13.34 10.97 -8.60
C LEU A 181 -14.21 12.21 -8.33
N GLU A 182 -15.47 12.11 -8.67
CA GLU A 182 -16.50 13.12 -8.33
C GLU A 182 -17.43 12.55 -7.28
N MET A 183 -17.72 13.34 -6.27
CA MET A 183 -18.74 13.04 -5.29
C MET A 183 -19.91 13.99 -5.49
N PHE A 184 -21.11 13.46 -5.68
CA PHE A 184 -22.35 14.24 -5.83
C PHE A 184 -23.56 13.39 -5.43
N GLU A 185 -24.49 13.98 -4.69
CA GLU A 185 -25.76 13.32 -4.27
C GLU A 185 -25.56 11.90 -3.70
N GLY A 186 -24.48 11.67 -2.93
CA GLY A 186 -24.16 10.35 -2.38
C GLY A 186 -23.57 9.35 -3.37
N ILE A 187 -23.22 9.78 -4.58
CA ILE A 187 -22.54 8.96 -5.57
C ILE A 187 -21.06 9.31 -5.58
N ILE A 188 -20.20 8.31 -5.50
CA ILE A 188 -18.76 8.41 -5.74
C ILE A 188 -18.49 7.85 -7.13
N ASP A 189 -18.19 8.73 -8.08
CA ASP A 189 -17.96 8.40 -9.48
C ASP A 189 -16.48 8.50 -9.84
N VAL A 190 -15.78 7.35 -9.95
CA VAL A 190 -14.37 7.30 -10.34
C VAL A 190 -14.23 7.72 -11.80
N LYS A 191 -13.55 8.83 -12.08
CA LYS A 191 -13.34 9.36 -13.45
C LYS A 191 -12.17 8.70 -14.14
N ALA A 192 -11.02 8.67 -13.48
CA ALA A 192 -9.81 8.05 -13.99
C ALA A 192 -8.91 7.61 -12.84
N SER A 193 -8.13 6.56 -13.07
CA SER A 193 -7.09 6.11 -12.17
C SER A 193 -5.84 5.74 -12.95
N ARG A 194 -4.67 6.19 -12.46
CA ARG A 194 -3.34 5.87 -12.98
C ARG A 194 -2.46 5.47 -11.83
N GLY A 195 -1.48 4.62 -12.06
CA GLY A 195 -0.61 4.18 -10.99
C GLY A 195 0.63 3.46 -11.46
N ASN A 196 1.52 3.22 -10.50
CA ASN A 196 2.75 2.47 -10.70
C ASN A 196 2.91 1.45 -9.55
N ASN A 197 2.84 0.15 -9.88
CA ASN A 197 2.94 -0.96 -8.94
C ASN A 197 4.37 -1.21 -8.42
N THR A 198 5.35 -0.44 -8.88
CA THR A 198 6.76 -0.53 -8.49
C THR A 198 7.32 0.81 -8.03
N LEU A 199 6.47 1.75 -7.62
CA LEU A 199 6.85 3.04 -7.05
C LEU A 199 6.18 3.18 -5.68
N GLY A 200 6.98 3.26 -4.62
CA GLY A 200 6.50 3.43 -3.25
C GLY A 200 7.64 3.73 -2.30
N GLY A 201 7.36 3.84 -1.02
CA GLY A 201 8.34 4.19 0.02
C GLY A 201 9.61 3.35 0.01
N LYS A 202 9.50 2.07 -0.42
CA LYS A 202 10.65 1.19 -0.57
C LYS A 202 11.64 1.67 -1.63
N ASP A 203 11.17 2.26 -2.72
CA ASP A 203 12.06 2.74 -3.78
C ASP A 203 12.86 3.97 -3.29
N PHE A 204 12.29 4.74 -2.37
CA PHE A 204 12.99 5.80 -1.63
C PHE A 204 14.00 5.23 -0.64
N ASP A 205 13.68 4.14 0.06
CA ASP A 205 14.63 3.44 0.94
C ASP A 205 15.81 2.91 0.14
N GLU A 206 15.59 2.32 -1.04
CA GLU A 206 16.63 1.80 -1.92
C GLU A 206 17.64 2.91 -2.34
N ARG A 207 17.20 4.16 -2.53
CA ARG A 207 18.12 5.28 -2.78
C ARG A 207 19.03 5.57 -1.59
N ILE A 208 18.51 5.47 -0.37
CA ILE A 208 19.31 5.62 0.84
C ILE A 208 20.26 4.42 1.01
N GLU A 209 19.76 3.19 0.77
CA GLU A 209 20.61 1.99 0.80
C GLU A 209 21.81 2.10 -0.17
N GLU A 210 21.56 2.58 -1.41
CA GLU A 210 22.60 2.80 -2.40
C GLU A 210 23.62 3.85 -1.91
N TYR A 211 23.15 4.95 -1.32
CA TYR A 211 24.00 5.99 -0.75
C TYR A 211 24.85 5.46 0.40
N ILE A 212 24.30 4.64 1.31
CA ILE A 212 25.05 3.97 2.39
C ILE A 212 26.12 3.04 1.81
N LYS A 213 25.77 2.21 0.82
CA LYS A 213 26.69 1.27 0.17
C LYS A 213 27.84 2.00 -0.52
N GLU A 214 27.56 3.12 -1.19
CA GLU A 214 28.58 3.96 -1.80
C GLU A 214 29.52 4.56 -0.75
N HIS A 215 28.99 5.04 0.38
CA HIS A 215 29.79 5.52 1.50
C HIS A 215 30.71 4.43 2.05
N ILE A 216 30.18 3.22 2.33
CA ILE A 216 30.96 2.07 2.81
C ILE A 216 32.10 1.74 1.84
N LYS A 217 31.80 1.66 0.54
CA LYS A 217 32.79 1.38 -0.50
C LYS A 217 33.92 2.40 -0.57
N ASN A 218 33.61 3.68 -0.33
CA ASN A 218 34.59 4.77 -0.43
C ASN A 218 35.41 4.98 0.83
N THR A 219 34.92 4.53 2.01
CA THR A 219 35.53 4.81 3.30
C THR A 219 36.10 3.58 4.01
N THR A 220 35.77 2.38 3.54
CA THR A 220 36.18 1.12 4.17
C THR A 220 36.71 0.10 3.17
N SER A 221 37.29 -1.01 3.70
CA SER A 221 37.69 -2.18 2.91
C SER A 221 36.60 -3.27 2.78
N ILE A 222 35.38 -2.99 3.25
CA ILE A 222 34.28 -3.96 3.25
C ILE A 222 33.81 -4.25 1.82
N ASP A 223 33.71 -5.54 1.47
CA ASP A 223 33.14 -5.98 0.19
C ASP A 223 31.61 -5.92 0.22
N ILE A 224 31.07 -4.85 -0.38
CA ILE A 224 29.60 -4.61 -0.43
C ILE A 224 28.85 -5.60 -1.31
N GLU A 225 29.51 -6.24 -2.29
CA GLU A 225 28.86 -7.22 -3.18
C GLU A 225 28.55 -8.55 -2.46
N ASN A 226 29.37 -8.90 -1.49
CA ASN A 226 29.27 -10.15 -0.74
C ASN A 226 28.73 -9.98 0.70
N LEU A 227 27.93 -8.94 0.96
CA LEU A 227 27.27 -8.76 2.25
C LEU A 227 26.33 -9.92 2.57
N THR A 228 26.38 -10.37 3.83
CA THR A 228 25.43 -11.36 4.36
C THR A 228 24.01 -10.82 4.36
N LEU A 229 23.01 -11.70 4.36
CA LEU A 229 21.59 -11.29 4.48
C LEU A 229 21.34 -10.41 5.69
N LYS A 230 21.99 -10.72 6.82
CA LYS A 230 21.93 -9.92 8.04
C LYS A 230 22.39 -8.48 7.78
N ARG A 231 23.55 -8.28 7.14
CA ARG A 231 24.09 -6.95 6.84
C ARG A 231 23.23 -6.17 5.85
N LYS A 232 22.69 -6.85 4.85
CA LYS A 232 21.72 -6.26 3.91
C LYS A 232 20.44 -5.80 4.64
N SER A 233 19.95 -6.60 5.59
CA SER A 233 18.80 -6.23 6.41
C SER A 233 19.09 -5.06 7.36
N GLU A 234 20.31 -4.97 7.92
CA GLU A 234 20.72 -3.85 8.76
C GLU A 234 20.73 -2.54 7.96
N ILE A 235 21.30 -2.53 6.75
CA ILE A 235 21.28 -1.35 5.87
C ILE A 235 19.83 -0.95 5.56
N LYS A 236 18.99 -1.91 5.21
CA LYS A 236 17.57 -1.66 4.88
C LYS A 236 16.80 -1.03 6.02
N GLU A 237 16.96 -1.54 7.25
CA GLU A 237 16.26 -1.01 8.43
C GLU A 237 16.72 0.41 8.80
N VAL A 238 18.03 0.70 8.71
CA VAL A 238 18.50 2.07 8.96
C VAL A 238 18.10 3.03 7.85
N ALA A 239 17.99 2.58 6.60
CA ALA A 239 17.50 3.37 5.47
C ALA A 239 16.02 3.75 5.65
N GLU A 240 15.16 2.78 6.01
CA GLU A 240 13.73 3.05 6.32
C GLU A 240 13.60 4.02 7.48
N THR A 241 14.42 3.85 8.52
CA THR A 241 14.45 4.74 9.69
C THR A 241 14.85 6.15 9.29
N ALA A 242 15.96 6.30 8.56
CA ALA A 242 16.45 7.59 8.09
C ALA A 242 15.41 8.32 7.21
N LYS A 243 14.73 7.61 6.30
CA LYS A 243 13.62 8.20 5.52
C LYS A 243 12.52 8.76 6.42
N LYS A 244 12.13 8.04 7.46
CA LYS A 244 11.09 8.48 8.40
C LYS A 244 11.54 9.68 9.22
N ASP A 245 12.78 9.67 9.73
CA ASP A 245 13.34 10.77 10.50
C ASP A 245 13.40 12.06 9.66
N LEU A 246 13.82 11.96 8.39
CA LEU A 246 13.87 13.08 7.46
C LEU A 246 12.49 13.64 7.07
N SER A 247 11.39 12.96 7.39
CA SER A 247 10.05 13.52 7.28
C SER A 247 9.74 14.54 8.38
N VAL A 248 10.53 14.53 9.48
CA VAL A 248 10.37 15.43 10.63
C VAL A 248 11.61 16.31 10.82
N GLU A 249 12.80 15.71 10.78
CA GLU A 249 14.08 16.36 11.02
C GLU A 249 14.76 16.80 9.71
N GLU A 250 15.67 17.78 9.78
CA GLU A 250 16.43 18.26 8.62
C GLU A 250 17.64 17.35 8.29
N SER A 251 18.09 16.56 9.28
CA SER A 251 19.18 15.60 9.11
C SER A 251 19.02 14.44 10.09
N THR A 252 19.60 13.29 9.74
CA THR A 252 19.65 12.11 10.61
C THR A 252 21.02 11.46 10.53
N GLU A 253 21.42 10.80 11.62
CA GLU A 253 22.65 10.01 11.66
C GLU A 253 22.35 8.55 11.38
N ILE A 254 23.08 7.95 10.45
CA ILE A 254 23.02 6.55 10.10
C ILE A 254 24.22 5.86 10.71
N VAL A 255 23.99 5.00 11.71
CA VAL A 255 25.04 4.31 12.45
C VAL A 255 24.86 2.80 12.34
N LEU A 256 25.91 2.08 11.88
CA LEU A 256 25.97 0.62 11.84
C LEU A 256 27.20 0.16 12.63
N ASN A 257 26.99 -0.26 13.87
CA ASN A 257 28.06 -0.70 14.76
C ASN A 257 28.56 -2.10 14.40
N ASN A 258 29.87 -2.30 14.50
CA ASN A 258 30.55 -3.58 14.22
C ASN A 258 30.13 -4.15 12.87
N PHE A 259 30.04 -3.30 11.84
CA PHE A 259 29.51 -3.68 10.54
C PHE A 259 30.46 -4.60 9.76
N GLY A 260 31.75 -4.47 9.98
CA GLY A 260 32.77 -5.32 9.37
C GLY A 260 34.05 -5.37 10.21
N THR A 261 35.11 -5.91 9.62
CA THR A 261 36.47 -5.90 10.21
C THR A 261 37.45 -5.44 9.14
N ASP A 262 38.48 -4.72 9.56
CA ASP A 262 39.58 -4.34 8.71
C ASP A 262 40.60 -5.50 8.50
N GLU A 263 41.70 -5.21 7.81
CA GLU A 263 42.78 -6.18 7.54
C GLU A 263 43.50 -6.66 8.81
N ASN A 264 43.46 -5.88 9.91
CA ASN A 264 44.04 -6.22 11.20
C ASN A 264 43.07 -6.99 12.10
N GLY A 265 41.82 -7.12 11.72
CA GLY A 265 40.77 -7.75 12.51
C GLY A 265 40.06 -6.78 13.46
N ASP A 266 40.33 -5.48 13.34
CA ASP A 266 39.65 -4.45 14.14
C ASP A 266 38.23 -4.19 13.58
N SER A 267 37.28 -3.90 14.47
CA SER A 267 35.88 -3.61 14.09
C SER A 267 35.77 -2.31 13.31
N ILE A 268 35.01 -2.35 12.24
CA ILE A 268 34.63 -1.17 11.46
C ILE A 268 33.20 -0.79 11.80
N ASP A 269 33.00 0.43 12.26
CA ASP A 269 31.72 1.08 12.41
C ASP A 269 31.47 1.98 11.18
N ILE A 270 30.20 2.09 10.76
CA ILE A 270 29.78 3.02 9.72
C ILE A 270 28.99 4.13 10.39
N ASP A 271 29.39 5.36 10.11
CA ASP A 271 28.76 6.56 10.62
C ASP A 271 28.71 7.60 9.50
N LEU A 272 27.50 8.00 9.14
CA LEU A 272 27.29 9.06 8.15
C LEU A 272 26.03 9.86 8.46
N THR A 273 26.09 11.16 8.19
CA THR A 273 24.94 12.05 8.28
C THR A 273 24.25 12.15 6.93
N LEU A 274 22.92 11.93 6.90
CA LEU A 274 22.09 12.18 5.74
C LEU A 274 21.21 13.40 6.00
N THR A 275 21.31 14.41 5.13
CA THR A 275 20.43 15.60 5.19
C THR A 275 19.20 15.41 4.32
N ARG A 276 18.11 16.11 4.67
CA ARG A 276 16.87 16.16 3.86
C ARG A 276 17.15 16.68 2.45
N GLU A 277 18.02 17.68 2.30
CA GLU A 277 18.43 18.19 0.99
C GLU A 277 19.07 17.09 0.13
N LYS A 278 20.01 16.32 0.70
CA LYS A 278 20.63 15.20 -0.01
C LYS A 278 19.64 14.09 -0.32
N PHE A 279 18.74 13.77 0.59
CA PHE A 279 17.67 12.81 0.33
C PHE A 279 16.76 13.26 -0.81
N ASN A 280 16.36 14.53 -0.83
CA ASN A 280 15.54 15.09 -1.92
C ASN A 280 16.28 15.04 -3.27
N GLU A 281 17.59 15.28 -3.29
CA GLU A 281 18.42 15.12 -4.50
C GLU A 281 18.40 13.66 -5.00
N LEU A 282 18.61 12.69 -4.09
CA LEU A 282 18.67 11.26 -4.42
C LEU A 282 17.33 10.70 -4.93
N THR A 283 16.22 11.32 -4.54
CA THR A 283 14.86 10.81 -4.81
C THR A 283 14.05 11.68 -5.78
N LYS A 284 14.67 12.71 -6.34
CA LYS A 284 14.02 13.68 -7.22
C LYS A 284 13.26 13.02 -8.39
N ASP A 285 13.89 12.05 -9.05
CA ASP A 285 13.29 11.33 -10.17
C ASP A 285 12.06 10.49 -9.76
N LEU A 286 12.01 10.02 -8.51
CA LEU A 286 10.86 9.29 -7.98
C LEU A 286 9.66 10.23 -7.77
N ILE A 287 9.92 11.42 -7.25
CA ILE A 287 8.89 12.47 -7.09
C ILE A 287 8.39 12.93 -8.47
N GLU A 288 9.27 13.17 -9.44
CA GLU A 288 8.90 13.55 -10.80
C GLU A 288 7.97 12.52 -11.45
N LYS A 289 8.23 11.21 -11.27
CA LYS A 289 7.32 10.15 -11.74
C LYS A 289 5.92 10.23 -11.13
N THR A 290 5.78 10.70 -9.88
CA THR A 290 4.43 10.91 -9.31
C THR A 290 3.71 12.07 -9.97
N VAL A 291 4.43 13.13 -10.36
CA VAL A 291 3.87 14.27 -11.10
C VAL A 291 3.35 13.83 -12.47
N ASP A 292 4.16 13.06 -13.21
CA ASP A 292 3.74 12.54 -14.52
C ASP A 292 2.43 11.76 -14.42
N ILE A 293 2.27 10.93 -13.37
CA ILE A 293 1.06 10.14 -13.14
C ILE A 293 -0.13 11.04 -12.74
N ILE A 294 0.09 12.11 -11.96
CA ILE A 294 -0.96 13.10 -11.67
C ILE A 294 -1.44 13.74 -12.97
N ASP A 295 -0.51 14.21 -13.81
CA ASP A 295 -0.82 14.85 -15.09
C ASP A 295 -1.61 13.92 -16.01
N GLU A 296 -1.18 12.67 -16.15
CA GLU A 296 -1.91 11.65 -16.91
C GLU A 296 -3.33 11.40 -16.39
N THR A 297 -3.51 11.42 -15.06
CA THR A 297 -4.81 11.20 -14.43
C THR A 297 -5.75 12.38 -14.67
N LEU A 298 -5.25 13.60 -14.54
CA LEU A 298 -6.00 14.82 -14.81
C LEU A 298 -6.43 14.89 -16.28
N VAL A 299 -5.52 14.63 -17.20
CA VAL A 299 -5.83 14.57 -18.65
C VAL A 299 -6.90 13.52 -18.94
N ALA A 300 -6.78 12.31 -18.36
CA ALA A 300 -7.75 11.24 -18.59
C ALA A 300 -9.15 11.56 -18.02
N SER A 301 -9.23 12.39 -16.99
CA SER A 301 -10.49 12.85 -16.40
C SER A 301 -11.05 14.14 -17.04
N ASN A 302 -10.35 14.71 -18.03
CA ASN A 302 -10.62 16.02 -18.63
C ASN A 302 -10.66 17.15 -17.59
N LEU A 303 -9.80 17.10 -16.59
CA LEU A 303 -9.67 18.09 -15.53
C LEU A 303 -8.27 18.69 -15.49
N THR A 304 -8.16 19.83 -14.84
CA THR A 304 -6.91 20.54 -14.55
C THR A 304 -6.69 20.57 -13.04
N TYR A 305 -5.51 21.01 -12.59
CA TYR A 305 -5.22 21.24 -11.18
C TYR A 305 -6.22 22.20 -10.49
N ASP A 306 -6.71 23.19 -11.25
CA ASP A 306 -7.65 24.18 -10.73
C ASP A 306 -9.06 23.62 -10.53
N ASP A 307 -9.44 22.59 -11.29
CA ASP A 307 -10.75 21.93 -11.21
C ASP A 307 -10.90 21.01 -9.99
N ILE A 308 -9.80 20.59 -9.36
CA ILE A 308 -9.83 19.75 -8.16
C ILE A 308 -10.25 20.61 -6.96
N ASP A 309 -11.19 20.12 -6.16
CA ASP A 309 -11.66 20.80 -4.94
C ASP A 309 -10.97 20.27 -3.68
N VAL A 310 -10.65 18.97 -3.67
CA VAL A 310 -10.12 18.26 -2.52
C VAL A 310 -8.99 17.32 -2.94
N VAL A 311 -7.89 17.33 -2.19
CA VAL A 311 -6.81 16.34 -2.32
C VAL A 311 -6.71 15.53 -1.04
N LEU A 312 -6.82 14.22 -1.17
CA LEU A 312 -6.60 13.26 -0.08
C LEU A 312 -5.23 12.61 -0.29
N ALA A 313 -4.28 12.94 0.57
CA ALA A 313 -2.97 12.30 0.60
C ALA A 313 -3.02 11.10 1.56
N ILE A 314 -2.94 9.90 1.03
CA ILE A 314 -2.98 8.64 1.77
C ILE A 314 -1.74 7.79 1.53
N GLY A 315 -1.59 6.71 2.32
CA GLY A 315 -0.37 5.90 2.34
C GLY A 315 0.75 6.55 3.15
N GLY A 316 1.48 5.75 3.93
CA GLY A 316 2.49 6.25 4.88
C GLY A 316 3.60 7.09 4.26
N SER A 317 3.95 6.84 2.97
CA SER A 317 4.99 7.60 2.27
C SER A 317 4.54 8.99 1.82
N SER A 318 3.25 9.29 1.83
CA SER A 318 2.75 10.66 1.59
C SER A 318 3.15 11.65 2.69
N ARG A 319 3.66 11.14 3.82
CA ARG A 319 4.18 11.97 4.94
C ARG A 319 5.53 12.61 4.64
N MET A 320 6.27 12.13 3.63
CA MET A 320 7.55 12.73 3.25
C MET A 320 7.39 14.21 2.90
N THR A 321 8.31 15.05 3.40
CA THR A 321 8.27 16.51 3.17
C THR A 321 8.25 16.86 1.70
N SER A 322 9.04 16.18 0.87
CA SER A 322 9.07 16.39 -0.58
C SER A 322 7.71 16.15 -1.25
N VAL A 323 6.92 15.18 -0.75
CA VAL A 323 5.56 14.92 -1.23
C VAL A 323 4.60 16.01 -0.75
N GLN A 324 4.69 16.40 0.52
CA GLN A 324 3.85 17.46 1.08
C GLN A 324 4.09 18.79 0.38
N ASP A 325 5.35 19.12 0.12
CA ASP A 325 5.74 20.34 -0.61
C ASP A 325 5.21 20.31 -2.06
N LEU A 326 5.35 19.18 -2.76
CA LEU A 326 4.79 18.99 -4.09
C LEU A 326 3.28 19.22 -4.11
N LEU A 327 2.55 18.56 -3.22
CA LEU A 327 1.09 18.66 -3.17
C LEU A 327 0.65 20.09 -2.79
N TYR A 328 1.35 20.73 -1.86
CA TYR A 328 1.05 22.13 -1.49
C TYR A 328 1.37 23.10 -2.64
N GLU A 329 2.47 22.92 -3.36
CA GLU A 329 2.83 23.74 -4.52
C GLU A 329 1.72 23.70 -5.60
N ARG A 330 1.21 22.48 -5.89
CA ARG A 330 0.26 22.23 -6.97
C ARG A 330 -1.19 22.54 -6.59
N PHE A 331 -1.58 22.19 -5.35
CA PHE A 331 -3.00 22.21 -4.93
C PHE A 331 -3.30 23.17 -3.77
N LYS A 332 -2.27 23.71 -3.10
CA LYS A 332 -2.38 24.69 -2.03
C LYS A 332 -3.26 24.19 -0.86
N ASP A 333 -4.29 24.96 -0.50
CA ASP A 333 -5.24 24.70 0.59
C ASP A 333 -6.26 23.59 0.29
N LYS A 334 -6.28 23.07 -0.94
CA LYS A 334 -7.12 21.93 -1.32
C LYS A 334 -6.65 20.60 -0.71
N VAL A 335 -5.39 20.53 -0.25
CA VAL A 335 -4.87 19.35 0.47
C VAL A 335 -5.50 19.28 1.85
N LYS A 336 -6.32 18.26 2.09
CA LYS A 336 -7.05 18.10 3.35
C LYS A 336 -6.11 17.69 4.48
N LYS A 337 -6.10 18.51 5.53
CA LYS A 337 -5.43 18.21 6.80
C LYS A 337 -6.38 17.40 7.70
N GLY A 338 -5.84 16.50 8.50
CA GLY A 338 -6.62 15.74 9.49
C GLY A 338 -7.18 14.39 9.01
N VAL A 339 -7.05 14.05 7.74
CA VAL A 339 -7.23 12.67 7.29
C VAL A 339 -5.98 11.89 7.71
N ASN A 340 -6.15 10.85 8.52
CA ASN A 340 -5.02 9.97 8.84
C ASN A 340 -4.69 9.13 7.61
N PRO A 341 -3.52 9.33 6.98
CA PRO A 341 -3.20 8.66 5.72
C PRO A 341 -3.05 7.13 5.85
N ASP A 342 -2.85 6.62 7.05
CA ASP A 342 -2.76 5.19 7.30
C ASP A 342 -4.17 4.58 7.45
N GLU A 343 -5.10 5.25 8.11
CA GLU A 343 -6.42 4.69 8.52
C GLU A 343 -7.53 4.85 7.47
N ALA A 344 -7.43 5.85 6.60
CA ALA A 344 -8.51 6.22 5.68
C ALA A 344 -9.00 5.06 4.81
N VAL A 345 -8.09 4.20 4.38
CA VAL A 345 -8.37 3.06 3.49
C VAL A 345 -9.14 1.96 4.24
N ALA A 346 -8.69 1.57 5.42
CA ALA A 346 -9.37 0.57 6.23
C ALA A 346 -10.76 1.03 6.70
N LEU A 347 -10.88 2.32 7.11
CA LEU A 347 -12.18 2.91 7.46
C LEU A 347 -13.16 2.87 6.29
N GLY A 348 -12.71 3.21 5.08
CA GLY A 348 -13.55 3.15 3.88
C GLY A 348 -13.95 1.72 3.51
N ALA A 349 -13.07 0.74 3.70
CA ALA A 349 -13.40 -0.67 3.53
C ALA A 349 -14.49 -1.12 4.53
N ALA A 350 -14.41 -0.64 5.78
CA ALA A 350 -15.44 -0.91 6.78
C ALA A 350 -16.78 -0.25 6.44
N VAL A 351 -16.77 0.97 5.89
CA VAL A 351 -18.00 1.62 5.36
C VAL A 351 -18.64 0.75 4.28
N GLN A 352 -17.84 0.24 3.33
CA GLN A 352 -18.35 -0.65 2.28
C GLN A 352 -18.92 -1.96 2.86
N ALA A 353 -18.31 -2.50 3.91
CA ALA A 353 -18.82 -3.69 4.61
C ALA A 353 -20.17 -3.41 5.28
N ALA A 354 -20.33 -2.24 5.91
CA ALA A 354 -21.55 -1.84 6.61
C ALA A 354 -22.72 -1.52 5.67
N ILE A 355 -22.45 -0.98 4.48
CA ILE A 355 -23.46 -0.76 3.44
C ILE A 355 -24.13 -2.10 3.06
N LYS A 356 -23.35 -3.18 2.98
CA LYS A 356 -23.90 -4.50 2.69
C LYS A 356 -24.77 -5.05 3.82
N ASN A 357 -24.39 -4.82 5.07
CA ASN A 357 -25.09 -5.35 6.25
C ASN A 357 -26.32 -4.52 6.67
N ASP A 358 -26.65 -3.45 5.93
CA ASP A 358 -27.65 -2.44 6.33
C ASP A 358 -27.35 -1.76 7.69
N ASP A 359 -26.09 -1.84 8.16
CA ASP A 359 -25.64 -1.16 9.38
C ASP A 359 -25.50 0.37 9.18
N ILE A 360 -25.41 0.81 7.93
CA ILE A 360 -25.53 2.19 7.48
C ILE A 360 -26.79 2.25 6.64
N SER A 361 -27.78 3.08 7.01
CA SER A 361 -29.07 3.14 6.31
C SER A 361 -28.89 3.46 4.83
N SER A 362 -29.64 2.76 3.99
CA SER A 362 -29.62 2.95 2.51
C SER A 362 -30.12 4.33 2.07
N GLU A 363 -30.79 5.09 2.95
CA GLU A 363 -31.15 6.51 2.69
C GLU A 363 -29.93 7.44 2.70
N ASN A 364 -28.83 7.03 3.36
CA ASN A 364 -27.51 7.67 3.34
C ASN A 364 -26.47 6.80 2.61
N GLY A 365 -26.93 5.84 1.78
CA GLY A 365 -26.05 4.88 1.11
C GLY A 365 -25.22 5.54 0.01
N LEU A 366 -23.90 5.60 0.22
CA LEU A 366 -22.95 5.96 -0.81
C LEU A 366 -22.96 4.89 -1.92
N ILE A 367 -23.18 5.31 -3.15
CA ILE A 367 -23.10 4.45 -4.34
C ILE A 367 -21.73 4.66 -4.98
N ILE A 368 -21.02 3.56 -5.25
CA ILE A 368 -19.74 3.61 -5.95
C ILE A 368 -19.96 3.24 -7.41
N ALA A 369 -19.63 4.14 -8.31
CA ALA A 369 -19.46 3.89 -9.74
C ALA A 369 -17.95 3.83 -10.03
N ASP A 370 -17.39 2.62 -9.97
CA ASP A 370 -15.97 2.39 -10.21
C ASP A 370 -15.65 2.37 -11.72
N ALA A 371 -14.38 2.40 -12.10
CA ALA A 371 -13.92 2.40 -13.47
C ALA A 371 -12.91 1.27 -13.73
N CYS A 372 -12.90 0.74 -14.94
CA CYS A 372 -11.98 -0.31 -15.34
C CYS A 372 -10.55 0.21 -15.41
N SER A 373 -9.65 -0.35 -14.61
CA SER A 373 -8.26 0.11 -14.49
C SER A 373 -7.41 -0.20 -15.74
N TYR A 374 -7.84 -1.16 -16.56
CA TYR A 374 -7.13 -1.59 -17.76
C TYR A 374 -8.07 -1.80 -18.91
N THR A 375 -7.56 -1.69 -20.16
CA THR A 375 -8.29 -2.18 -21.32
C THR A 375 -8.29 -3.70 -21.34
N LEU A 376 -9.46 -4.30 -21.29
CA LEU A 376 -9.66 -5.74 -21.34
C LEU A 376 -10.02 -6.18 -22.76
N GLY A 377 -9.48 -7.31 -23.18
CA GLY A 377 -9.73 -7.83 -24.53
C GLY A 377 -9.27 -9.27 -24.68
N VAL A 378 -9.26 -9.75 -25.90
CA VAL A 378 -8.83 -11.10 -26.24
C VAL A 378 -7.61 -11.07 -27.16
N ALA A 379 -6.69 -12.01 -26.91
CA ALA A 379 -5.59 -12.26 -27.83
C ALA A 379 -6.15 -12.92 -29.10
N MET A 380 -5.70 -12.43 -30.26
CA MET A 380 -6.07 -12.93 -31.57
C MET A 380 -4.87 -13.55 -32.28
N VAL A 381 -5.12 -14.18 -33.41
CA VAL A 381 -4.05 -14.72 -34.26
C VAL A 381 -3.07 -13.60 -34.62
N GLU A 382 -1.77 -13.95 -34.79
CA GLU A 382 -0.66 -13.03 -35.07
C GLU A 382 -0.39 -12.03 -33.93
N ASP A 383 -0.57 -12.45 -32.66
CA ASP A 383 -0.35 -11.63 -31.45
C ASP A 383 -1.09 -10.29 -31.43
N LYS A 384 -2.20 -10.19 -32.18
CA LYS A 384 -3.08 -9.03 -32.17
C LYS A 384 -3.95 -9.03 -30.93
N PHE A 385 -4.14 -7.87 -30.32
CA PHE A 385 -5.04 -7.64 -29.21
C PHE A 385 -6.33 -7.01 -29.71
N SER A 386 -7.48 -7.65 -29.43
CA SER A 386 -8.79 -7.08 -29.73
C SER A 386 -9.43 -6.55 -28.45
N PRO A 387 -9.48 -5.22 -28.25
CA PRO A 387 -10.08 -4.63 -27.07
C PRO A 387 -11.59 -4.86 -27.06
N LEU A 388 -12.13 -5.13 -25.88
CA LEU A 388 -13.57 -5.31 -25.61
C LEU A 388 -14.10 -4.25 -24.65
N ILE A 389 -13.41 -4.04 -23.51
CA ILE A 389 -13.74 -3.03 -22.51
C ILE A 389 -12.53 -2.12 -22.39
N PHE A 390 -12.71 -0.85 -22.66
CA PHE A 390 -11.62 0.11 -22.59
C PHE A 390 -11.36 0.53 -21.13
N ARG A 391 -10.12 0.92 -20.85
CA ARG A 391 -9.75 1.57 -19.61
C ARG A 391 -10.66 2.76 -19.35
N ASP A 392 -10.95 3.05 -18.11
CA ASP A 392 -11.85 4.11 -17.63
C ASP A 392 -13.33 3.88 -17.95
N THR A 393 -13.72 2.72 -18.54
CA THR A 393 -15.14 2.34 -18.69
C THR A 393 -15.77 2.12 -17.33
N LYS A 394 -16.95 2.71 -17.10
CA LYS A 394 -17.71 2.58 -15.85
C LYS A 394 -18.11 1.13 -15.56
N LEU A 395 -18.03 0.75 -14.29
CA LEU A 395 -18.41 -0.57 -13.81
C LEU A 395 -19.70 -0.49 -12.97
N PRO A 396 -20.58 -1.50 -13.02
CA PRO A 396 -20.45 -2.75 -13.79
C PRO A 396 -20.73 -2.57 -15.29
N THR A 397 -20.00 -3.30 -16.13
CA THR A 397 -20.21 -3.31 -17.57
C THR A 397 -20.13 -4.72 -18.15
N LYS A 398 -20.79 -4.93 -19.28
CA LYS A 398 -20.76 -6.19 -20.02
C LYS A 398 -20.70 -5.94 -21.52
N VAL A 399 -19.70 -6.53 -22.18
CA VAL A 399 -19.54 -6.47 -23.63
C VAL A 399 -19.50 -7.88 -24.18
N SER A 400 -20.22 -8.11 -25.28
CA SER A 400 -20.24 -9.38 -26.03
C SER A 400 -19.82 -9.12 -27.46
N LYS A 401 -18.87 -9.91 -27.98
CA LYS A 401 -18.38 -9.82 -29.35
C LYS A 401 -18.26 -11.22 -29.93
N TYR A 402 -18.77 -11.41 -31.15
CA TYR A 402 -18.58 -12.66 -31.86
C TYR A 402 -17.14 -12.70 -32.42
N ILE A 403 -16.41 -13.75 -32.12
CA ILE A 403 -15.09 -14.02 -32.66
C ILE A 403 -15.22 -15.25 -33.54
N VAL A 404 -14.87 -15.11 -34.80
CA VAL A 404 -14.88 -16.23 -35.75
C VAL A 404 -13.42 -16.74 -35.82
N GLN A 405 -13.28 -18.02 -35.52
CA GLN A 405 -12.00 -18.72 -35.69
C GLN A 405 -12.01 -19.31 -37.09
N PHE A 406 -11.05 -18.91 -37.93
CA PHE A 406 -10.84 -19.47 -39.26
C PHE A 406 -9.83 -20.60 -39.23
#